data_7cbf4249af18f5835b1a263ac4531d12
#
_entry.id   7cbf4249af18f5835b1a263ac4531d12
#
_cell.length_a   1.000
_cell.length_b   1.000
_cell.length_c   1.000
_cell.angle_alpha   90.00
_cell.angle_beta   90.00
_cell.angle_gamma   90.00
#
_symmetry.space_group_name_H-M   'P 1'
#
loop_
_entity.id
_entity.type
_entity.pdbx_description
1 polymer ?
#
loop_
_entity_poly.entity_id
_entity_poly.type
_entity_poly.pdbx_seq_one_letter_code
_entity_poly.pdbx_strand_id
1 'polypeptide(L)'
;MNYFLATTTAVILILATFNASSHGDRLNSKGCHNDKKPGQSQCHRASEKAKKRGENNTQSASYNRDNWHFQSSKSSVSSAVLGWYTGANGSATDVDHVVALKDAYLSGGKAWSISQRQDFANDPFNHVAAVPYVNRTLKKAYLPLKFITKVNKSPYAFASGKCEAYVDLYVQVKHKYGLSLTNNSIDKAKAACR
;
A
#
# COMPACT_ATOMS: atom_id res chain seq x y z
N MET A 1 3.76 20.60 66.66
CA MET A 1 3.30 21.74 65.83
C MET A 1 4.02 21.66 64.50
N ASN A 2 3.44 20.95 63.50
CA ASN A 2 4.04 20.74 62.18
C ASN A 2 3.19 21.46 61.15
N TYR A 3 3.79 22.50 60.52
CA TYR A 3 3.15 23.25 59.45
C TYR A 3 3.43 22.57 58.13
N PHE A 4 2.35 22.06 57.45
CA PHE A 4 2.40 21.62 56.07
C PHE A 4 2.25 22.82 55.15
N LEU A 5 3.30 23.14 54.38
CA LEU A 5 3.22 24.09 53.28
C LEU A 5 2.62 23.32 52.03
N ALA A 6 1.46 23.76 51.60
CA ALA A 6 0.88 23.33 50.33
C ALA A 6 1.38 24.22 49.21
N THR A 7 2.16 23.65 48.31
CA THR A 7 2.58 24.32 47.05
C THR A 7 1.55 24.09 45.96
N THR A 8 0.83 25.13 45.61
CA THR A 8 -0.10 25.16 44.47
C THR A 8 0.69 25.36 43.18
N THR A 9 0.74 24.29 42.35
CA THR A 9 1.34 24.38 41.02
C THR A 9 0.29 24.91 40.04
N ALA A 10 0.48 26.12 39.54
CA ALA A 10 -0.37 26.71 38.51
C ALA A 10 -0.01 26.08 37.15
N VAL A 11 -0.92 25.36 36.54
CA VAL A 11 -0.83 24.87 35.18
C VAL A 11 -1.26 25.97 34.23
N ILE A 12 -0.30 26.57 33.52
CA ILE A 12 -0.55 27.55 32.45
C ILE A 12 -0.93 26.78 31.19
N LEU A 13 -2.22 26.82 30.83
CA LEU A 13 -2.73 26.28 29.54
C LEU A 13 -2.41 27.27 28.43
N ILE A 14 -1.40 26.98 27.61
CA ILE A 14 -1.11 27.78 26.40
C ILE A 14 -2.08 27.34 25.32
N LEU A 15 -3.09 28.12 25.07
CA LEU A 15 -4.00 27.98 23.92
C LEU A 15 -3.25 28.46 22.66
N ALA A 16 -2.74 27.52 21.86
CA ALA A 16 -2.25 27.81 20.53
C ALA A 16 -3.45 28.12 19.61
N THR A 17 -3.65 29.39 19.33
CA THR A 17 -4.63 29.84 18.31
C THR A 17 -4.06 29.58 16.94
N PHE A 18 -4.57 28.55 16.25
CA PHE A 18 -4.31 28.39 14.83
C PHE A 18 -5.06 29.45 14.05
N ASN A 19 -4.35 30.42 13.51
CA ASN A 19 -4.89 31.36 12.55
C ASN A 19 -5.15 30.63 11.23
N ALA A 20 -6.38 30.22 10.99
CA ALA A 20 -6.82 29.79 9.68
C ALA A 20 -6.91 31.02 8.77
N SER A 21 -5.91 31.26 7.96
CA SER A 21 -5.96 32.27 6.88
C SER A 21 -6.99 31.84 5.84
N SER A 22 -8.16 32.39 5.93
CA SER A 22 -9.17 32.31 4.86
C SER A 22 -8.73 33.24 3.73
N HIS A 23 -8.20 32.64 2.64
CA HIS A 23 -7.89 33.38 1.42
C HIS A 23 -9.17 33.66 0.64
N GLY A 24 -9.58 34.92 0.59
CA GLY A 24 -10.80 35.40 -0.06
C GLY A 24 -10.66 35.69 -1.56
N ASP A 25 -9.82 34.97 -2.30
CA ASP A 25 -9.65 35.26 -3.72
C ASP A 25 -10.68 34.51 -4.58
N ARG A 26 -11.25 35.23 -5.55
CA ARG A 26 -12.27 34.71 -6.48
C ARG A 26 -11.66 33.55 -7.28
N LEU A 27 -12.27 32.39 -7.17
CA LEU A 27 -11.89 31.22 -7.97
C LEU A 27 -12.30 31.42 -9.44
N ASN A 28 -11.43 31.00 -10.36
CA ASN A 28 -11.76 30.96 -11.79
C ASN A 28 -12.76 29.83 -12.08
N SER A 29 -13.22 29.71 -13.34
CA SER A 29 -14.15 28.66 -13.77
C SER A 29 -13.68 27.22 -13.56
N LYS A 30 -12.40 27.01 -13.23
CA LYS A 30 -11.79 25.72 -12.90
C LYS A 30 -11.68 25.49 -11.39
N GLY A 31 -12.15 26.42 -10.56
CA GLY A 31 -12.06 26.33 -9.11
C GLY A 31 -10.67 26.62 -8.55
N CYS A 32 -9.83 27.33 -9.31
CA CYS A 32 -8.48 27.68 -8.94
C CYS A 32 -8.31 29.18 -8.78
N HIS A 33 -7.39 29.62 -7.93
CA HIS A 33 -6.90 31.00 -7.90
C HIS A 33 -5.38 31.04 -8.11
N ASN A 34 -4.91 32.15 -8.64
CA ASN A 34 -3.48 32.37 -8.81
C ASN A 34 -2.91 32.95 -7.53
N ASP A 35 -1.88 32.33 -7.00
CA ASP A 35 -1.12 32.87 -5.88
C ASP A 35 -0.36 34.14 -6.32
N LYS A 36 -0.10 35.05 -5.37
CA LYS A 36 0.63 36.31 -5.62
C LYS A 36 2.07 36.08 -6.14
N LYS A 37 2.55 34.85 -6.21
CA LYS A 37 3.81 34.46 -6.83
C LYS A 37 3.58 33.97 -8.26
N PRO A 38 4.31 34.52 -9.26
CA PRO A 38 4.17 34.11 -10.67
C PRO A 38 4.40 32.61 -10.84
N GLY A 39 3.44 31.91 -11.43
CA GLY A 39 3.55 30.50 -11.82
C GLY A 39 2.96 29.46 -10.87
N GLN A 40 2.36 29.87 -9.74
CA GLN A 40 1.65 28.92 -8.86
C GLN A 40 0.15 29.21 -8.84
N SER A 41 -0.65 28.23 -9.21
CA SER A 41 -2.10 28.24 -9.16
C SER A 41 -2.56 27.17 -8.14
N GLN A 42 -3.39 27.56 -7.17
CA GLN A 42 -3.95 26.65 -6.18
C GLN A 42 -5.43 26.38 -6.52
N CYS A 43 -5.77 25.09 -6.60
CA CYS A 43 -7.14 24.66 -6.92
C CYS A 43 -7.81 24.03 -5.70
N HIS A 44 -8.89 24.64 -5.20
CA HIS A 44 -9.61 24.22 -4.00
C HIS A 44 -10.91 23.44 -4.29
N ARG A 45 -11.32 23.38 -5.55
CA ARG A 45 -12.45 22.56 -6.00
C ARG A 45 -12.06 21.79 -7.26
N ALA A 46 -12.19 20.48 -7.21
CA ALA A 46 -12.26 19.73 -8.45
C ALA A 46 -13.46 20.22 -9.24
N SER A 47 -13.28 20.61 -10.51
CA SER A 47 -14.41 20.98 -11.36
C SER A 47 -15.39 19.80 -11.39
N GLU A 48 -16.70 20.07 -11.48
CA GLU A 48 -17.71 19.00 -11.60
C GLU A 48 -17.42 18.06 -12.80
N LYS A 49 -16.76 18.57 -13.85
CA LYS A 49 -16.24 17.73 -14.95
C LYS A 49 -15.13 16.79 -14.51
N ALA A 50 -14.26 17.20 -13.58
CA ALA A 50 -13.22 16.32 -13.03
C ALA A 50 -13.84 15.31 -12.06
N LYS A 51 -14.89 15.68 -11.30
CA LYS A 51 -15.66 14.78 -10.47
C LYS A 51 -16.38 13.71 -11.31
N LYS A 52 -17.07 14.12 -12.41
CA LYS A 52 -17.70 13.18 -13.36
C LYS A 52 -16.68 12.31 -14.09
N ARG A 53 -15.46 12.78 -14.36
CA ARG A 53 -14.38 11.99 -14.95
C ARG A 53 -13.76 11.03 -13.94
N GLY A 54 -13.71 11.38 -12.66
CA GLY A 54 -13.27 10.51 -11.56
C GLY A 54 -14.29 9.42 -11.23
N GLU A 55 -15.58 9.74 -11.24
CA GLU A 55 -16.67 8.80 -10.96
C GLU A 55 -16.89 7.79 -12.10
N ASN A 56 -16.70 8.19 -13.36
CA ASN A 56 -16.83 7.26 -14.50
C ASN A 56 -15.62 6.34 -14.71
N ASN A 57 -14.51 6.49 -13.98
CA ASN A 57 -13.32 5.65 -14.16
C ASN A 57 -13.18 4.54 -13.08
N THR A 58 -14.19 4.35 -12.23
CA THR A 58 -14.22 3.29 -11.21
C THR A 58 -14.65 1.93 -11.74
N GLN A 59 -15.08 1.81 -13.00
CA GLN A 59 -15.56 0.56 -13.57
C GLN A 59 -14.80 0.15 -14.82
N SER A 60 -13.53 -0.20 -14.69
CA SER A 60 -12.98 -1.18 -15.61
C SER A 60 -13.58 -2.54 -15.24
N ALA A 61 -14.46 -3.10 -16.08
CA ALA A 61 -15.07 -4.40 -15.87
C ALA A 61 -14.04 -5.55 -15.81
N SER A 62 -12.78 -5.27 -16.15
CA SER A 62 -11.65 -6.19 -16.13
C SER A 62 -10.44 -5.58 -15.42
N TYR A 63 -9.62 -6.44 -14.81
CA TYR A 63 -8.35 -6.04 -14.22
C TYR A 63 -7.40 -5.53 -15.31
N ASN A 64 -6.88 -4.30 -15.13
CA ASN A 64 -5.78 -3.76 -15.91
C ASN A 64 -4.66 -3.31 -14.94
N ARG A 65 -3.45 -3.85 -15.13
CA ARG A 65 -2.29 -3.55 -14.28
C ARG A 65 -1.86 -2.09 -14.40
N ASP A 66 -1.97 -1.47 -15.56
CA ASP A 66 -1.50 -0.10 -15.79
C ASP A 66 -2.26 0.93 -14.96
N ASN A 67 -3.50 0.63 -14.60
CA ASN A 67 -4.32 1.48 -13.72
C ASN A 67 -3.82 1.54 -12.26
N TRP A 68 -2.77 0.80 -11.90
CA TRP A 68 -2.18 0.78 -10.57
C TRP A 68 -0.94 1.66 -10.45
N HIS A 69 -0.41 2.14 -11.57
CA HIS A 69 0.73 3.08 -11.63
C HIS A 69 1.89 2.71 -10.69
N PHE A 70 2.28 1.44 -10.69
CA PHE A 70 3.41 0.95 -9.90
C PHE A 70 4.72 1.58 -10.38
N GLN A 71 5.49 2.13 -9.44
CA GLN A 71 6.77 2.80 -9.70
C GLN A 71 7.90 2.04 -9.01
N SER A 72 8.54 1.11 -9.72
CA SER A 72 9.64 0.28 -9.19
C SER A 72 10.82 1.10 -8.65
N SER A 73 11.08 2.29 -9.20
CA SER A 73 12.13 3.21 -8.73
C SER A 73 11.92 3.75 -7.32
N LYS A 74 10.68 3.69 -6.81
CA LYS A 74 10.34 4.11 -5.44
C LYS A 74 10.32 2.95 -4.44
N SER A 75 10.69 1.75 -4.87
CA SER A 75 10.65 0.59 -3.99
C SER A 75 11.84 0.56 -3.02
N SER A 76 11.55 0.26 -1.77
CA SER A 76 12.56 0.05 -0.72
C SER A 76 13.41 -1.21 -0.91
N VAL A 77 13.02 -2.10 -1.83
CA VAL A 77 13.71 -3.39 -2.05
C VAL A 77 14.51 -3.45 -3.36
N SER A 78 14.55 -2.38 -4.13
CA SER A 78 15.20 -2.35 -5.46
C SER A 78 16.70 -2.66 -5.46
N SER A 79 17.38 -2.47 -4.34
CA SER A 79 18.80 -2.77 -4.16
C SER A 79 19.09 -4.10 -3.47
N ALA A 80 18.08 -4.84 -3.02
CA ALA A 80 18.28 -6.11 -2.34
C ALA A 80 18.72 -7.20 -3.32
N VAL A 81 19.70 -7.99 -2.91
CA VAL A 81 20.28 -9.11 -3.72
C VAL A 81 19.82 -10.48 -3.24
N LEU A 82 19.24 -10.57 -2.03
CA LEU A 82 18.71 -11.81 -1.47
C LEU A 82 17.19 -11.86 -1.63
N GLY A 83 16.70 -12.98 -2.17
CA GLY A 83 15.27 -13.24 -2.24
C GLY A 83 14.65 -13.45 -0.85
N TRP A 84 13.69 -12.61 -0.47
CA TRP A 84 13.06 -12.64 0.85
C TRP A 84 12.37 -13.97 1.19
N TYR A 85 11.78 -14.62 0.19
CA TYR A 85 11.08 -15.91 0.39
C TYR A 85 12.05 -17.07 0.63
N THR A 86 13.11 -17.16 -0.17
CA THR A 86 13.94 -18.36 -0.29
C THR A 86 15.37 -18.17 0.20
N GLY A 87 15.76 -16.94 0.51
CA GLY A 87 17.17 -16.64 0.81
C GLY A 87 18.11 -16.84 -0.37
N ALA A 88 17.58 -17.13 -1.56
CA ALA A 88 18.40 -17.37 -2.74
C ALA A 88 19.05 -16.07 -3.22
N ASN A 89 20.35 -16.17 -3.57
CA ASN A 89 21.09 -15.09 -4.23
C ASN A 89 20.61 -14.93 -5.67
N GLY A 90 20.50 -13.69 -6.12
CA GLY A 90 20.22 -13.34 -7.51
C GLY A 90 21.08 -12.18 -7.94
N SER A 91 21.46 -12.14 -9.22
CA SER A 91 22.16 -11.00 -9.84
C SER A 91 21.27 -9.76 -9.91
N ALA A 92 19.96 -9.94 -9.85
CA ALA A 92 18.95 -8.91 -9.75
C ALA A 92 17.75 -9.43 -8.95
N THR A 93 17.06 -8.55 -8.25
CA THR A 93 15.80 -8.86 -7.59
C THR A 93 14.66 -8.09 -8.23
N ASP A 94 13.49 -8.71 -8.26
CA ASP A 94 12.24 -8.01 -8.53
C ASP A 94 11.66 -7.47 -7.22
N VAL A 95 10.90 -6.41 -7.32
CA VAL A 95 9.93 -6.04 -6.30
C VAL A 95 8.70 -6.90 -6.49
N ASP A 96 8.42 -7.77 -5.53
CA ASP A 96 7.19 -8.55 -5.50
C ASP A 96 6.19 -7.94 -4.52
N HIS A 97 4.95 -7.82 -4.96
CA HIS A 97 3.83 -7.48 -4.09
C HIS A 97 3.38 -8.72 -3.33
N VAL A 98 3.51 -8.72 -2.00
CA VAL A 98 3.06 -9.82 -1.12
C VAL A 98 1.61 -10.18 -1.42
N VAL A 99 0.73 -9.19 -1.47
CA VAL A 99 -0.61 -9.29 -2.06
C VAL A 99 -0.55 -8.72 -3.48
N ALA A 100 -0.64 -9.59 -4.47
CA ALA A 100 -0.55 -9.20 -5.87
C ALA A 100 -1.65 -8.19 -6.25
N LEU A 101 -1.37 -7.24 -7.15
CA LEU A 101 -2.33 -6.22 -7.58
C LEU A 101 -3.63 -6.83 -8.13
N LYS A 102 -3.54 -7.95 -8.86
CA LYS A 102 -4.72 -8.67 -9.36
C LYS A 102 -5.55 -9.28 -8.22
N ASP A 103 -4.90 -9.81 -7.20
CA ASP A 103 -5.59 -10.35 -6.02
C ASP A 103 -6.27 -9.22 -5.23
N ALA A 104 -5.57 -8.10 -5.00
CA ALA A 104 -6.17 -6.93 -4.38
C ALA A 104 -7.41 -6.44 -5.14
N TYR A 105 -7.33 -6.39 -6.48
CA TYR A 105 -8.47 -6.03 -7.32
C TYR A 105 -9.68 -6.96 -7.09
N LEU A 106 -9.45 -8.28 -7.09
CA LEU A 106 -10.51 -9.28 -6.95
C LEU A 106 -11.09 -9.36 -5.54
N SER A 107 -10.36 -8.89 -4.54
CA SER A 107 -10.75 -8.97 -3.12
C SER A 107 -11.28 -7.67 -2.52
N GLY A 108 -11.58 -6.67 -3.36
CA GLY A 108 -12.17 -5.39 -2.94
C GLY A 108 -11.62 -4.17 -3.68
N GLY A 109 -10.37 -4.20 -4.12
CA GLY A 109 -9.71 -3.11 -4.82
C GLY A 109 -10.33 -2.70 -6.16
N LYS A 110 -11.27 -3.50 -6.68
CA LYS A 110 -12.10 -3.11 -7.83
C LYS A 110 -12.87 -1.82 -7.56
N ALA A 111 -13.32 -1.59 -6.33
CA ALA A 111 -14.07 -0.40 -5.93
C ALA A 111 -13.17 0.82 -5.64
N TRP A 112 -11.84 0.65 -5.61
CA TRP A 112 -10.92 1.72 -5.26
C TRP A 112 -10.77 2.76 -6.37
N SER A 113 -10.54 3.99 -5.95
CA SER A 113 -10.10 5.08 -6.84
C SER A 113 -8.72 4.76 -7.44
N ILE A 114 -8.34 5.50 -8.48
CA ILE A 114 -6.99 5.39 -9.08
C ILE A 114 -5.91 5.70 -8.03
N SER A 115 -6.11 6.74 -7.21
CA SER A 115 -5.16 7.10 -6.14
C SER A 115 -4.98 5.96 -5.14
N GLN A 116 -6.06 5.36 -4.64
CA GLN A 116 -5.97 4.23 -3.71
C GLN A 116 -5.25 3.01 -4.30
N ARG A 117 -5.47 2.72 -5.59
CA ARG A 117 -4.73 1.67 -6.31
C ARG A 117 -3.24 1.99 -6.43
N GLN A 118 -2.91 3.25 -6.70
CA GLN A 118 -1.53 3.72 -6.78
C GLN A 118 -0.84 3.66 -5.41
N ASP A 119 -1.52 4.07 -4.34
CA ASP A 119 -1.02 4.00 -2.97
C ASP A 119 -0.72 2.56 -2.57
N PHE A 120 -1.65 1.64 -2.85
CA PHE A 120 -1.44 0.21 -2.60
C PHE A 120 -0.27 -0.37 -3.41
N ALA A 121 -0.18 -0.03 -4.69
CA ALA A 121 0.86 -0.55 -5.58
C ALA A 121 2.26 -0.07 -5.20
N ASN A 122 2.38 1.08 -4.53
CA ASN A 122 3.65 1.68 -4.16
C ASN A 122 3.94 1.63 -2.66
N ASP A 123 3.12 0.91 -1.88
CA ASP A 123 3.32 0.76 -0.44
C ASP A 123 4.47 -0.24 -0.14
N PRO A 124 5.57 0.23 0.46
CA PRO A 124 6.68 -0.64 0.85
C PRO A 124 6.28 -1.79 1.78
N PHE A 125 5.21 -1.63 2.56
CA PHE A 125 4.70 -2.68 3.44
C PHE A 125 4.19 -3.91 2.67
N ASN A 126 3.78 -3.73 1.40
CA ASN A 126 3.37 -4.80 0.50
C ASN A 126 4.53 -5.30 -0.40
N HIS A 127 5.76 -4.85 -0.19
CA HIS A 127 6.88 -5.14 -1.06
C HIS A 127 7.91 -6.05 -0.39
N VAL A 128 8.38 -7.03 -1.13
CA VAL A 128 9.55 -7.85 -0.76
C VAL A 128 10.47 -8.02 -1.97
N ALA A 129 11.77 -8.17 -1.71
CA ALA A 129 12.72 -8.56 -2.74
C ALA A 129 12.50 -10.03 -3.12
N ALA A 130 12.40 -10.33 -4.38
CA ALA A 130 12.24 -11.70 -4.84
C ALA A 130 13.18 -11.99 -6.03
N VAL A 131 13.77 -13.19 -6.03
CA VAL A 131 14.48 -13.66 -7.23
C VAL A 131 13.48 -13.71 -8.40
N PRO A 132 13.85 -13.24 -9.61
CA PRO A 132 12.92 -13.15 -10.74
C PRO A 132 12.14 -14.44 -11.03
N TYR A 133 12.79 -15.59 -10.97
CA TYR A 133 12.11 -16.87 -11.17
C TYR A 133 11.03 -17.14 -10.11
N VAL A 134 11.31 -16.86 -8.83
CA VAL A 134 10.35 -17.02 -7.74
C VAL A 134 9.15 -16.10 -7.94
N ASN A 135 9.39 -14.82 -8.23
CA ASN A 135 8.34 -13.84 -8.47
C ASN A 135 7.53 -14.16 -9.74
N ARG A 136 8.21 -14.27 -10.87
CA ARG A 136 7.57 -14.33 -12.19
C ARG A 136 6.97 -15.69 -12.53
N THR A 137 7.52 -16.78 -11.98
CA THR A 137 7.14 -18.15 -12.32
C THR A 137 6.37 -18.83 -11.19
N LEU A 138 6.92 -18.84 -9.97
CA LEU A 138 6.30 -19.56 -8.86
C LEU A 138 5.14 -18.76 -8.24
N LYS A 139 5.38 -17.50 -7.91
CA LYS A 139 4.37 -16.67 -7.26
C LYS A 139 3.35 -16.10 -8.25
N LYS A 140 3.80 -15.38 -9.28
CA LYS A 140 2.87 -14.68 -10.18
C LYS A 140 1.81 -13.90 -9.36
N ALA A 141 0.53 -14.00 -9.75
CA ALA A 141 -0.62 -13.47 -9.01
C ALA A 141 -1.38 -14.58 -8.27
N TYR A 142 -0.68 -15.60 -7.79
CA TYR A 142 -1.32 -16.71 -7.10
C TYR A 142 -1.61 -16.40 -5.64
N LEU A 143 -2.69 -16.98 -5.14
CA LEU A 143 -3.03 -16.98 -3.72
C LEU A 143 -2.02 -17.80 -2.90
N PRO A 144 -1.90 -17.55 -1.59
CA PRO A 144 -0.87 -18.14 -0.74
C PRO A 144 -0.72 -19.66 -0.89
N LEU A 145 -1.80 -20.41 -0.74
CA LEU A 145 -1.73 -21.88 -0.83
C LEU A 145 -1.12 -22.35 -2.15
N LYS A 146 -1.52 -21.74 -3.28
CA LYS A 146 -1.01 -22.14 -4.60
C LYS A 146 0.46 -21.78 -4.77
N PHE A 147 0.88 -20.63 -4.28
CA PHE A 147 2.29 -20.24 -4.31
C PHE A 147 3.14 -21.19 -3.47
N ILE A 148 2.75 -21.46 -2.22
CA ILE A 148 3.45 -22.37 -1.31
C ILE A 148 3.57 -23.76 -1.94
N THR A 149 2.47 -24.29 -2.47
CA THR A 149 2.48 -25.59 -3.16
C THR A 149 3.45 -25.63 -4.35
N LYS A 150 3.59 -24.51 -5.08
CA LYS A 150 4.53 -24.43 -6.20
C LYS A 150 5.99 -24.38 -5.72
N VAL A 151 6.28 -23.63 -4.67
CA VAL A 151 7.61 -23.60 -4.07
C VAL A 151 8.00 -25.00 -3.58
N ASN A 152 7.12 -25.68 -2.83
CA ASN A 152 7.36 -27.02 -2.30
C ASN A 152 7.59 -28.10 -3.38
N LYS A 153 7.17 -27.84 -4.63
CA LYS A 153 7.37 -28.71 -5.80
C LYS A 153 8.50 -28.24 -6.72
N SER A 154 9.21 -27.20 -6.36
CA SER A 154 10.30 -26.63 -7.14
C SER A 154 11.66 -26.95 -6.51
N PRO A 155 12.79 -26.69 -7.19
CA PRO A 155 14.11 -26.77 -6.56
C PRO A 155 14.36 -25.68 -5.52
N TYR A 156 13.46 -24.71 -5.38
CA TYR A 156 13.52 -23.68 -4.35
C TYR A 156 12.76 -24.15 -3.11
N ALA A 157 13.27 -23.74 -1.93
CA ALA A 157 12.57 -23.90 -0.67
C ALA A 157 12.40 -22.54 0.01
N PHE A 158 11.39 -22.41 0.86
CA PHE A 158 11.34 -21.25 1.73
C PHE A 158 12.53 -21.25 2.69
N ALA A 159 13.14 -20.09 2.91
CA ALA A 159 14.08 -19.92 3.99
C ALA A 159 13.36 -20.11 5.35
N SER A 160 14.10 -20.46 6.38
CA SER A 160 13.55 -20.76 7.71
C SER A 160 12.57 -19.67 8.19
N GLY A 161 11.37 -20.07 8.57
CA GLY A 161 10.28 -19.19 9.05
C GLY A 161 9.67 -18.27 7.98
N LYS A 162 10.14 -18.30 6.72
CA LYS A 162 9.67 -17.37 5.69
C LYS A 162 8.34 -17.76 5.07
N CYS A 163 7.97 -19.03 5.13
CA CYS A 163 6.67 -19.48 4.66
C CYS A 163 5.55 -18.91 5.54
N GLU A 164 5.67 -19.10 6.84
CA GLU A 164 4.70 -18.58 7.83
C GLU A 164 4.70 -17.05 7.81
N ALA A 165 5.87 -16.43 7.83
CA ALA A 165 6.01 -14.97 7.76
C ALA A 165 5.33 -14.39 6.49
N TYR A 166 5.40 -15.10 5.35
CA TYR A 166 4.69 -14.71 4.14
C TYR A 166 3.17 -14.71 4.33
N VAL A 167 2.63 -15.79 4.91
CA VAL A 167 1.17 -15.88 5.11
C VAL A 167 0.69 -14.81 6.09
N ASP A 168 1.45 -14.57 7.16
CA ASP A 168 1.12 -13.55 8.15
C ASP A 168 1.18 -12.12 7.54
N LEU A 169 2.23 -11.81 6.79
CA LEU A 169 2.35 -10.52 6.11
C LEU A 169 1.24 -10.33 5.06
N TYR A 170 0.89 -11.39 4.32
CA TYR A 170 -0.23 -11.36 3.38
C TYR A 170 -1.54 -10.99 4.07
N VAL A 171 -1.84 -11.59 5.23
CA VAL A 171 -3.03 -11.27 6.03
C VAL A 171 -2.99 -9.83 6.53
N GLN A 172 -1.83 -9.37 7.04
CA GLN A 172 -1.66 -8.00 7.52
C GLN A 172 -1.88 -6.96 6.42
N VAL A 173 -1.33 -7.19 5.21
CA VAL A 173 -1.57 -6.31 4.06
C VAL A 173 -3.05 -6.28 3.69
N LYS A 174 -3.72 -7.44 3.64
CA LYS A 174 -5.16 -7.50 3.37
C LYS A 174 -5.97 -6.70 4.40
N HIS A 175 -5.67 -6.85 5.68
CA HIS A 175 -6.34 -6.10 6.75
C HIS A 175 -6.09 -4.60 6.65
N LYS A 176 -4.83 -4.18 6.43
CA LYS A 176 -4.47 -2.76 6.27
C LYS A 176 -5.34 -2.05 5.22
N TYR A 177 -5.70 -2.76 4.16
CA TYR A 177 -6.43 -2.21 3.03
C TYR A 177 -7.91 -2.62 2.98
N GLY A 178 -8.44 -3.26 4.01
CA GLY A 178 -9.84 -3.70 4.07
C GLY A 178 -10.20 -4.72 2.99
N LEU A 179 -9.23 -5.50 2.51
CA LEU A 179 -9.42 -6.50 1.47
C LEU A 179 -9.95 -7.81 2.05
N SER A 180 -10.86 -8.46 1.32
CA SER A 180 -11.44 -9.75 1.73
C SER A 180 -10.38 -10.85 1.76
N LEU A 181 -10.44 -11.70 2.79
CA LEU A 181 -9.72 -12.97 2.89
C LEU A 181 -10.57 -14.18 2.50
N THR A 182 -11.85 -13.97 2.16
CA THR A 182 -12.74 -15.03 1.68
C THR A 182 -12.08 -15.74 0.48
N ASN A 183 -12.07 -17.03 0.46
CA ASN A 183 -11.43 -17.87 -0.60
C ASN A 183 -9.88 -17.89 -0.61
N ASN A 184 -9.19 -17.27 0.32
CA ASN A 184 -7.72 -17.30 0.34
C ASN A 184 -7.15 -18.56 1.00
N SER A 185 -7.98 -19.40 1.62
CA SER A 185 -7.56 -20.67 2.26
C SER A 185 -6.36 -20.50 3.20
N ILE A 186 -6.39 -19.48 4.06
CA ILE A 186 -5.26 -19.08 4.93
C ILE A 186 -4.81 -20.24 5.83
N ASP A 187 -5.75 -20.95 6.47
CA ASP A 187 -5.41 -22.06 7.35
C ASP A 187 -4.73 -23.20 6.59
N LYS A 188 -5.21 -23.50 5.37
CA LYS A 188 -4.56 -24.48 4.48
C LYS A 188 -3.17 -24.02 4.03
N ALA A 189 -3.01 -22.71 3.80
CA ALA A 189 -1.72 -22.15 3.45
C ALA A 189 -0.73 -22.27 4.62
N LYS A 190 -1.12 -21.94 5.84
CA LYS A 190 -0.31 -22.12 7.06
C LYS A 190 0.04 -23.60 7.28
N ALA A 191 -0.91 -24.50 7.09
CA ALA A 191 -0.66 -25.93 7.20
C ALA A 191 0.34 -26.46 6.15
N ALA A 192 0.39 -25.84 4.96
CA ALA A 192 1.33 -26.23 3.90
C ALA A 192 2.77 -25.70 4.11
N CYS A 193 2.99 -24.82 5.08
CA CYS A 193 4.30 -24.33 5.50
C CYS A 193 5.09 -25.31 6.39
N ARG A 194 4.48 -26.42 6.79
CA ARG A 194 5.05 -27.43 7.71
C ARG A 194 5.84 -28.50 6.98
#